data_ce76c7aa6fd826dd7aa375a7607f4fdc
#
_entry.id   ce76c7aa6fd826dd7aa375a7607f4fdc
#
_cell.length_a   1.000
_cell.length_b   1.000
_cell.length_c   1.000
_cell.angle_alpha   90.00
_cell.angle_beta   90.00
_cell.angle_gamma   90.00
#
_symmetry.space_group_name_H-M   'P 1'
#
loop_
_entity.id
_entity.type
_entity.pdbx_description
1 polymer ?
#
loop_
_entity_poly.entity_id
_entity_poly.type
_entity_poly.pdbx_seq_one_letter_code
_entity_poly.pdbx_strand_id
1 'polypeptide(L)'
;MKVLMLVSELEDYTIAFVNGVAQHLPVVLGVPKRRYAHLAPWFDPAVDLRLLDWPRHRSPANPLFLLKLSQLIRQEAPTLIHLLSNSTLWLNLAAPFWRPIPLVTTVHDVDLHPGDADSRTLPRWATELMVRQSGHIVVHGEGLRKMVLERYAKPADHVHVLSHPSIQRYADFARSSQLARPSGDEAFRVLLFGRIFAYKGLEHLIRAEAALGDAVPNLRVTIAGRGDDPWAFRALMGRPDRYDIRNHFIDDAEVAQLFTDTDIVVLPYTEASQSGVLNLAAAFGKPVVVTDVGELRASVTPNRLGLVVPPGDPQQLADAIGQLAGNSQLRAELGASALAWAYGPNAPKAVGAAAVSLYRKVVEECAPS
;
A
#
# COMPACT_ATOMS: atom_id res chain seq x y z
N MET A 1 -0.41 -10.28 -26.05
CA MET A 1 -1.33 -9.73 -25.06
C MET A 1 -0.84 -8.35 -24.64
N LYS A 2 -1.70 -7.33 -24.70
CA LYS A 2 -1.43 -5.95 -24.25
C LYS A 2 -2.45 -5.59 -23.16
N VAL A 3 -2.00 -5.08 -22.02
CA VAL A 3 -2.88 -4.71 -20.90
C VAL A 3 -2.95 -3.20 -20.76
N LEU A 4 -4.17 -2.67 -20.67
CA LEU A 4 -4.41 -1.28 -20.27
C LEU A 4 -4.73 -1.24 -18.78
N MET A 5 -3.96 -0.47 -18.03
CA MET A 5 -4.17 -0.24 -16.61
C MET A 5 -4.67 1.18 -16.38
N LEU A 6 -5.65 1.35 -15.48
CA LEU A 6 -6.23 2.64 -15.14
C LEU A 6 -6.30 2.79 -13.62
N VAL A 7 -5.86 3.94 -13.13
CA VAL A 7 -5.92 4.28 -11.70
C VAL A 7 -5.87 5.79 -11.51
N SER A 8 -6.51 6.29 -10.46
CA SER A 8 -6.52 7.73 -10.14
C SER A 8 -5.71 8.10 -8.89
N GLU A 9 -5.27 7.11 -8.14
CA GLU A 9 -4.59 7.23 -6.83
C GLU A 9 -3.64 6.04 -6.61
N LEU A 10 -3.11 5.86 -5.39
CA LEU A 10 -2.24 4.73 -4.99
C LEU A 10 -0.89 4.71 -5.73
N GLU A 11 -0.20 5.85 -5.72
CA GLU A 11 1.00 6.11 -6.52
C GLU A 11 2.07 5.03 -6.31
N ASP A 12 2.44 4.72 -5.07
CA ASP A 12 3.51 3.77 -4.76
C ASP A 12 3.17 2.33 -5.17
N TYR A 13 1.92 1.91 -4.90
CA TYR A 13 1.41 0.62 -5.39
C TYR A 13 1.43 0.55 -6.91
N THR A 14 0.95 1.61 -7.56
CA THR A 14 0.88 1.68 -9.02
C THR A 14 2.26 1.54 -9.65
N ILE A 15 3.25 2.30 -9.17
CA ILE A 15 4.63 2.22 -9.66
C ILE A 15 5.17 0.80 -9.51
N ALA A 16 5.07 0.23 -8.30
CA ALA A 16 5.60 -1.09 -8.02
C ALA A 16 4.90 -2.18 -8.87
N PHE A 17 3.56 -2.18 -8.92
CA PHE A 17 2.80 -3.20 -9.62
C PHE A 17 2.98 -3.11 -11.14
N VAL A 18 2.88 -1.90 -11.71
CA VAL A 18 2.96 -1.68 -13.15
C VAL A 18 4.36 -1.99 -13.68
N ASN A 19 5.42 -1.52 -12.98
CA ASN A 19 6.80 -1.86 -13.33
C ASN A 19 7.04 -3.38 -13.28
N GLY A 20 6.45 -4.05 -12.29
CA GLY A 20 6.54 -5.50 -12.20
C GLY A 20 5.90 -6.23 -13.40
N VAL A 21 4.70 -5.79 -13.80
CA VAL A 21 4.00 -6.37 -14.97
C VAL A 21 4.69 -6.04 -16.28
N ALA A 22 5.22 -4.81 -16.43
CA ALA A 22 5.89 -4.34 -17.65
C ALA A 22 7.15 -5.16 -18.00
N GLN A 23 7.76 -5.84 -17.02
CA GLN A 23 8.87 -6.76 -17.29
C GLN A 23 8.45 -8.06 -18.02
N HIS A 24 7.16 -8.30 -18.16
CA HIS A 24 6.65 -9.57 -18.72
C HIS A 24 5.74 -9.38 -19.94
N LEU A 25 5.12 -8.19 -20.10
CA LEU A 25 4.25 -7.89 -21.22
C LEU A 25 4.08 -6.38 -21.43
N PRO A 26 3.68 -5.93 -22.66
CA PRO A 26 3.37 -4.54 -22.93
C PRO A 26 2.23 -4.01 -22.06
N VAL A 27 2.50 -2.89 -21.36
CA VAL A 27 1.54 -2.19 -20.48
C VAL A 27 1.32 -0.77 -20.98
N VAL A 28 0.06 -0.39 -21.14
CA VAL A 28 -0.37 1.01 -21.28
C VAL A 28 -0.96 1.43 -19.94
N LEU A 29 -0.44 2.49 -19.33
CA LEU A 29 -0.91 2.99 -18.04
C LEU A 29 -1.56 4.37 -18.21
N GLY A 30 -2.87 4.49 -17.95
CA GLY A 30 -3.60 5.75 -17.93
C GLY A 30 -3.79 6.27 -16.50
N VAL A 31 -3.23 7.46 -16.21
CA VAL A 31 -3.23 8.09 -14.88
C VAL A 31 -3.46 9.59 -14.93
N PRO A 32 -3.95 10.23 -13.84
CA PRO A 32 -4.10 11.69 -13.75
C PRO A 32 -2.76 12.41 -13.85
N LYS A 33 -2.60 13.27 -14.85
CA LYS A 33 -1.39 14.08 -15.05
C LYS A 33 -0.98 14.85 -13.79
N ARG A 34 -1.95 15.46 -13.09
CA ARG A 34 -1.68 16.27 -11.88
C ARG A 34 -1.05 15.49 -10.72
N ARG A 35 -1.26 14.16 -10.66
CA ARG A 35 -0.74 13.30 -9.58
C ARG A 35 0.51 12.53 -9.98
N TYR A 36 0.66 12.21 -11.27
CA TYR A 36 1.68 11.28 -11.72
C TYR A 36 2.78 11.91 -12.57
N ALA A 37 2.63 13.18 -13.02
CA ALA A 37 3.64 13.79 -13.90
C ALA A 37 5.04 13.87 -13.26
N HIS A 38 5.12 14.19 -11.98
CA HIS A 38 6.39 14.23 -11.22
C HIS A 38 6.95 12.85 -10.88
N LEU A 39 6.12 11.81 -10.99
CA LEU A 39 6.49 10.42 -10.73
C LEU A 39 6.90 9.66 -12.00
N ALA A 40 6.79 10.30 -13.17
CA ALA A 40 7.14 9.67 -14.45
C ALA A 40 8.54 9.01 -14.47
N PRO A 41 9.60 9.58 -13.84
CA PRO A 41 10.91 8.95 -13.80
C PRO A 41 10.97 7.62 -13.03
N TRP A 42 9.98 7.30 -12.21
CA TRP A 42 9.91 6.06 -11.44
C TRP A 42 9.30 4.88 -12.20
N PHE A 43 8.69 5.15 -13.36
CA PHE A 43 8.17 4.08 -14.20
C PHE A 43 9.25 3.49 -15.08
N ASP A 44 9.19 2.16 -15.26
CA ASP A 44 10.05 1.44 -16.19
C ASP A 44 9.85 2.01 -17.61
N PRO A 45 10.91 2.21 -18.41
CA PRO A 45 10.79 2.69 -19.80
C PRO A 45 9.90 1.83 -20.69
N ALA A 46 9.65 0.57 -20.34
CA ALA A 46 8.73 -0.32 -21.04
C ALA A 46 7.25 0.00 -20.79
N VAL A 47 6.93 0.86 -19.82
CA VAL A 47 5.56 1.31 -19.54
C VAL A 47 5.19 2.45 -20.48
N ASP A 48 4.17 2.24 -21.32
CA ASP A 48 3.56 3.34 -22.11
C ASP A 48 2.68 4.20 -21.18
N LEU A 49 3.29 5.23 -20.59
CA LEU A 49 2.65 6.11 -19.61
C LEU A 49 1.80 7.18 -20.28
N ARG A 50 0.49 7.14 -20.08
CA ARG A 50 -0.48 8.11 -20.58
C ARG A 50 -0.92 9.06 -19.46
N LEU A 51 -0.36 10.26 -19.41
CA LEU A 51 -0.76 11.31 -18.48
C LEU A 51 -2.03 12.00 -18.99
N LEU A 52 -3.16 11.70 -18.34
CA LEU A 52 -4.49 12.13 -18.74
C LEU A 52 -4.93 13.38 -17.96
N ASP A 53 -5.62 14.29 -18.65
CA ASP A 53 -6.31 15.43 -18.01
C ASP A 53 -7.58 14.95 -17.32
N TRP A 54 -7.37 14.20 -16.23
CA TRP A 54 -8.42 13.52 -15.47
C TRP A 54 -9.17 14.49 -14.57
N PRO A 55 -10.48 14.69 -14.80
CA PRO A 55 -11.25 15.65 -14.01
C PRO A 55 -11.47 15.21 -12.57
N ARG A 56 -11.74 16.16 -11.67
CA ARG A 56 -12.23 15.84 -10.32
C ARG A 56 -13.63 15.23 -10.40
N HIS A 57 -14.03 14.45 -9.38
CA HIS A 57 -15.31 13.73 -9.36
C HIS A 57 -16.56 14.58 -9.70
N ARG A 58 -16.62 15.83 -9.22
CA ARG A 58 -17.76 16.76 -9.44
C ARG A 58 -17.58 17.64 -10.68
N SER A 59 -16.60 17.40 -11.53
CA SER A 59 -16.38 18.20 -12.71
C SER A 59 -17.40 17.90 -13.80
N PRO A 60 -17.99 18.92 -14.46
CA PRO A 60 -18.86 18.72 -15.63
C PRO A 60 -18.08 18.18 -16.84
N ALA A 61 -16.76 18.18 -16.81
CA ALA A 61 -15.91 17.63 -17.87
C ALA A 61 -15.82 16.10 -17.87
N ASN A 62 -16.35 15.40 -16.84
CA ASN A 62 -16.26 13.95 -16.76
C ASN A 62 -16.85 13.21 -17.96
N PRO A 63 -18.03 13.53 -18.50
CA PRO A 63 -18.57 12.87 -19.69
C PRO A 63 -17.63 12.98 -20.91
N LEU A 64 -17.07 14.17 -21.15
CA LEU A 64 -16.12 14.38 -22.25
C LEU A 64 -14.82 13.57 -22.03
N PHE A 65 -14.34 13.53 -20.78
CA PHE A 65 -13.20 12.70 -20.41
C PHE A 65 -13.44 11.23 -20.71
N LEU A 66 -14.62 10.69 -20.33
CA LEU A 66 -14.97 9.30 -20.60
C LEU A 66 -15.06 8.97 -22.09
N LEU A 67 -15.55 9.91 -22.90
CA LEU A 67 -15.53 9.76 -24.36
C LEU A 67 -14.11 9.65 -24.90
N LYS A 68 -13.22 10.54 -24.48
CA LYS A 68 -11.79 10.51 -24.85
C LYS A 68 -11.10 9.25 -24.36
N LEU A 69 -11.38 8.82 -23.13
CA LEU A 69 -10.85 7.58 -22.57
C LEU A 69 -11.32 6.36 -23.37
N SER A 70 -12.61 6.30 -23.70
CA SER A 70 -13.17 5.21 -24.52
C SER A 70 -12.59 5.21 -25.94
N GLN A 71 -12.24 6.38 -26.49
CA GLN A 71 -11.52 6.49 -27.76
C GLN A 71 -10.08 5.97 -27.63
N LEU A 72 -9.37 6.34 -26.55
CA LEU A 72 -8.04 5.81 -26.26
C LEU A 72 -8.07 4.29 -26.14
N ILE A 73 -9.03 3.72 -25.39
CA ILE A 73 -9.19 2.26 -25.26
C ILE A 73 -9.37 1.59 -26.61
N ARG A 74 -10.19 2.16 -27.49
CA ARG A 74 -10.37 1.64 -28.84
C ARG A 74 -9.11 1.72 -29.70
N GLN A 75 -8.35 2.81 -29.60
CA GLN A 75 -7.09 3.00 -30.35
C GLN A 75 -5.99 2.03 -29.85
N GLU A 76 -5.88 1.85 -28.53
CA GLU A 76 -4.91 0.94 -27.94
C GLU A 76 -5.27 -0.54 -28.15
N ALA A 77 -6.54 -0.84 -28.38
CA ALA A 77 -7.07 -2.19 -28.58
C ALA A 77 -6.48 -3.20 -27.56
N PRO A 78 -6.59 -2.95 -26.23
CA PRO A 78 -6.00 -3.83 -25.26
C PRO A 78 -6.72 -5.19 -25.23
N THR A 79 -5.96 -6.23 -24.92
CA THR A 79 -6.52 -7.58 -24.72
C THR A 79 -7.27 -7.69 -23.39
N LEU A 80 -6.91 -6.86 -22.41
CA LEU A 80 -7.49 -6.83 -21.07
C LEU A 80 -7.38 -5.42 -20.48
N ILE A 81 -8.39 -5.01 -19.69
CA ILE A 81 -8.35 -3.79 -18.88
C ILE A 81 -8.22 -4.20 -17.41
N HIS A 82 -7.25 -3.60 -16.70
CA HIS A 82 -7.13 -3.75 -15.25
C HIS A 82 -7.31 -2.40 -14.56
N LEU A 83 -8.37 -2.29 -13.76
CA LEU A 83 -8.57 -1.15 -12.87
C LEU A 83 -7.83 -1.44 -11.56
N LEU A 84 -6.78 -0.67 -11.29
CA LEU A 84 -5.93 -0.88 -10.10
C LEU A 84 -6.58 -0.37 -8.79
N SER A 85 -7.81 0.12 -8.86
CA SER A 85 -8.63 0.53 -7.72
C SER A 85 -10.10 0.52 -8.10
N ASN A 86 -10.99 0.26 -7.14
CA ASN A 86 -12.44 0.34 -7.30
C ASN A 86 -13.02 1.70 -6.87
N SER A 87 -12.18 2.68 -6.55
CA SER A 87 -12.60 3.96 -5.95
C SER A 87 -13.01 5.04 -6.95
N THR A 88 -12.95 4.80 -8.27
CA THR A 88 -13.24 5.82 -9.29
C THR A 88 -14.65 5.69 -9.87
N LEU A 89 -15.61 6.48 -9.37
CA LEU A 89 -17.02 6.46 -9.77
C LEU A 89 -17.22 6.50 -11.30
N TRP A 90 -16.57 7.41 -11.99
CA TRP A 90 -16.78 7.60 -13.43
C TRP A 90 -16.29 6.43 -14.26
N LEU A 91 -15.17 5.77 -13.87
CA LEU A 91 -14.75 4.52 -14.49
C LEU A 91 -15.78 3.41 -14.25
N ASN A 92 -16.35 3.36 -13.05
CA ASN A 92 -17.36 2.40 -12.69
C ASN A 92 -18.62 2.52 -13.60
N LEU A 93 -19.01 3.74 -13.94
CA LEU A 93 -20.12 4.00 -14.86
C LEU A 93 -19.78 3.71 -16.33
N ALA A 94 -18.52 3.87 -16.72
CA ALA A 94 -18.06 3.68 -18.09
C ALA A 94 -17.71 2.22 -18.44
N ALA A 95 -17.36 1.41 -17.45
CA ALA A 95 -16.90 0.03 -17.64
C ALA A 95 -17.80 -0.84 -18.54
N PRO A 96 -19.14 -0.78 -18.48
CA PRO A 96 -20.00 -1.55 -19.38
C PRO A 96 -19.82 -1.25 -20.86
N PHE A 97 -19.36 -0.04 -21.22
CA PHE A 97 -19.16 0.40 -22.61
C PHE A 97 -17.85 -0.13 -23.23
N TRP A 98 -17.00 -0.78 -22.44
CA TRP A 98 -15.74 -1.35 -22.88
C TRP A 98 -15.82 -2.84 -23.24
N ARG A 99 -17.01 -3.44 -23.06
CA ARG A 99 -17.24 -4.83 -23.51
C ARG A 99 -17.04 -4.95 -25.02
N PRO A 100 -16.49 -6.07 -25.53
CA PRO A 100 -16.26 -7.34 -24.83
C PRO A 100 -14.88 -7.47 -24.15
N ILE A 101 -14.10 -6.40 -23.97
CA ILE A 101 -12.76 -6.49 -23.37
C ILE A 101 -12.88 -7.00 -21.92
N PRO A 102 -12.16 -8.07 -21.53
CA PRO A 102 -12.15 -8.57 -20.16
C PRO A 102 -11.72 -7.49 -19.16
N LEU A 103 -12.43 -7.40 -18.03
CA LEU A 103 -12.20 -6.42 -16.99
C LEU A 103 -11.80 -7.09 -15.69
N VAL A 104 -10.61 -6.75 -15.19
CA VAL A 104 -10.10 -7.10 -13.86
C VAL A 104 -10.12 -5.84 -12.99
N THR A 105 -10.44 -5.96 -11.72
CA THR A 105 -10.38 -4.84 -10.76
C THR A 105 -9.67 -5.27 -9.47
N THR A 106 -8.68 -4.50 -9.04
CA THR A 106 -8.11 -4.64 -7.70
C THR A 106 -8.99 -3.94 -6.67
N VAL A 107 -9.30 -4.66 -5.59
CA VAL A 107 -10.03 -4.17 -4.42
C VAL A 107 -9.07 -4.15 -3.24
N HIS A 108 -8.65 -2.95 -2.85
CA HIS A 108 -7.73 -2.77 -1.72
C HIS A 108 -8.46 -2.86 -0.38
N ASP A 109 -9.66 -2.28 -0.32
CA ASP A 109 -10.50 -2.25 0.87
C ASP A 109 -11.93 -2.65 0.49
N VAL A 110 -12.49 -3.64 1.18
CA VAL A 110 -13.88 -4.07 1.03
C VAL A 110 -14.80 -3.18 1.88
N ASP A 111 -14.33 -2.80 3.06
CA ASP A 111 -14.98 -1.85 3.97
C ASP A 111 -14.17 -0.56 4.07
N LEU A 112 -14.88 0.56 4.22
CA LEU A 112 -14.26 1.86 4.49
C LEU A 112 -13.79 1.88 5.95
N HIS A 113 -12.55 2.28 6.19
CA HIS A 113 -12.03 2.38 7.55
C HIS A 113 -12.68 3.55 8.29
N PRO A 114 -13.12 3.35 9.55
CA PRO A 114 -13.62 4.42 10.39
C PRO A 114 -12.59 5.54 10.55
N GLY A 115 -13.02 6.79 10.32
CA GLY A 115 -12.14 7.96 10.47
C GLY A 115 -11.33 8.34 9.24
N ASP A 116 -11.32 7.54 8.17
CA ASP A 116 -10.71 7.95 6.90
C ASP A 116 -11.57 9.03 6.23
N ALA A 117 -11.15 10.30 6.34
CA ALA A 117 -11.86 11.44 5.76
C ALA A 117 -11.89 11.38 4.21
N ASP A 118 -10.90 10.74 3.59
CA ASP A 118 -10.82 10.61 2.14
C ASP A 118 -11.84 9.59 1.62
N SER A 119 -12.19 8.58 2.41
CA SER A 119 -13.19 7.57 2.07
C SER A 119 -14.65 8.08 2.07
N ARG A 120 -14.90 9.25 2.67
CA ARG A 120 -16.23 9.89 2.67
C ARG A 120 -16.64 10.51 1.34
N THR A 121 -15.74 10.56 0.36
CA THR A 121 -15.99 11.26 -0.92
C THR A 121 -16.79 10.43 -1.92
N LEU A 122 -16.80 9.11 -1.79
CA LEU A 122 -17.54 8.20 -2.67
C LEU A 122 -18.63 7.45 -1.89
N PRO A 123 -19.86 7.43 -2.42
CA PRO A 123 -20.91 6.61 -1.83
C PRO A 123 -20.54 5.12 -1.97
N ARG A 124 -20.83 4.33 -0.95
CA ARG A 124 -20.52 2.90 -0.89
C ARG A 124 -21.04 2.12 -2.12
N TRP A 125 -22.26 2.46 -2.61
CA TRP A 125 -22.79 1.83 -3.81
C TRP A 125 -21.90 1.98 -5.05
N ALA A 126 -21.11 3.06 -5.14
CA ALA A 126 -20.23 3.30 -6.29
C ALA A 126 -19.02 2.35 -6.30
N THR A 127 -18.41 2.09 -5.15
CA THR A 127 -17.32 1.11 -5.02
C THR A 127 -17.84 -0.32 -5.20
N GLU A 128 -19.04 -0.61 -4.66
CA GLU A 128 -19.70 -1.91 -4.85
C GLU A 128 -20.07 -2.18 -6.31
N LEU A 129 -20.54 -1.15 -7.03
CA LEU A 129 -20.90 -1.28 -8.45
C LEU A 129 -19.72 -1.81 -9.27
N MET A 130 -18.49 -1.28 -9.04
CA MET A 130 -17.32 -1.73 -9.75
C MET A 130 -17.01 -3.21 -9.47
N VAL A 131 -17.07 -3.63 -8.22
CA VAL A 131 -16.86 -5.03 -7.85
C VAL A 131 -17.88 -5.94 -8.55
N ARG A 132 -19.16 -5.52 -8.60
CA ARG A 132 -20.22 -6.30 -9.29
C ARG A 132 -20.02 -6.38 -10.81
N GLN A 133 -19.55 -5.30 -11.43
CA GLN A 133 -19.39 -5.22 -12.90
C GLN A 133 -18.14 -5.92 -13.43
N SER A 134 -17.08 -6.01 -12.61
CA SER A 134 -15.84 -6.66 -13.01
C SER A 134 -16.04 -8.17 -13.15
N GLY A 135 -15.55 -8.75 -14.23
CA GLY A 135 -15.55 -10.19 -14.42
C GLY A 135 -14.67 -10.88 -13.36
N HIS A 136 -13.49 -10.34 -13.15
CA HIS A 136 -12.51 -10.87 -12.20
C HIS A 136 -12.07 -9.79 -11.20
N ILE A 137 -11.84 -10.21 -9.97
CA ILE A 137 -11.41 -9.36 -8.85
C ILE A 137 -10.03 -9.83 -8.38
N VAL A 138 -9.17 -8.86 -8.09
CA VAL A 138 -7.89 -9.07 -7.41
C VAL A 138 -7.99 -8.47 -6.01
N VAL A 139 -7.52 -9.21 -5.03
CA VAL A 139 -7.36 -8.77 -3.63
C VAL A 139 -5.96 -9.13 -3.12
N HIS A 140 -5.54 -8.54 -2.00
CA HIS A 140 -4.18 -8.70 -1.49
C HIS A 140 -4.05 -9.70 -0.32
N GLY A 141 -5.06 -10.52 -0.09
CA GLY A 141 -5.02 -11.55 0.94
C GLY A 141 -6.28 -12.43 0.97
N GLU A 142 -6.18 -13.57 1.65
CA GLU A 142 -7.27 -14.54 1.72
C GLU A 142 -8.44 -14.05 2.58
N GLY A 143 -8.18 -13.23 3.61
CA GLY A 143 -9.24 -12.59 4.39
C GLY A 143 -10.08 -11.65 3.53
N LEU A 144 -9.45 -10.81 2.71
CA LEU A 144 -10.14 -9.94 1.75
C LEU A 144 -10.89 -10.75 0.69
N ARG A 145 -10.29 -11.86 0.22
CA ARG A 145 -10.95 -12.78 -0.72
C ARG A 145 -12.26 -13.32 -0.13
N LYS A 146 -12.21 -13.82 1.09
CA LYS A 146 -13.38 -14.32 1.82
C LYS A 146 -14.47 -13.24 1.93
N MET A 147 -14.11 -12.02 2.33
CA MET A 147 -15.04 -10.90 2.42
C MET A 147 -15.71 -10.56 1.08
N VAL A 148 -14.95 -10.58 -0.03
CA VAL A 148 -15.50 -10.34 -1.38
C VAL A 148 -16.47 -11.43 -1.77
N LEU A 149 -16.14 -12.71 -1.55
CA LEU A 149 -16.99 -13.85 -1.87
C LEU A 149 -18.32 -13.79 -1.08
N GLU A 150 -18.24 -13.53 0.22
CA GLU A 150 -19.43 -13.45 1.09
C GLU A 150 -20.35 -12.28 0.73
N ARG A 151 -19.77 -11.12 0.40
CA ARG A 151 -20.54 -9.90 0.15
C ARG A 151 -21.12 -9.81 -1.25
N TYR A 152 -20.38 -10.24 -2.26
CA TYR A 152 -20.76 -9.98 -3.66
C TYR A 152 -21.20 -11.21 -4.44
N ALA A 153 -21.24 -12.37 -3.81
CA ALA A 153 -21.63 -13.65 -4.43
C ALA A 153 -20.88 -13.92 -5.76
N LYS A 154 -19.60 -13.55 -5.82
CA LYS A 154 -18.75 -13.83 -6.99
C LYS A 154 -18.38 -15.30 -7.02
N PRO A 155 -18.22 -15.91 -8.22
CA PRO A 155 -17.62 -17.23 -8.34
C PRO A 155 -16.22 -17.25 -7.70
N ALA A 156 -15.88 -18.33 -6.98
CA ALA A 156 -14.64 -18.40 -6.24
C ALA A 156 -13.38 -18.35 -7.14
N ASP A 157 -13.49 -18.84 -8.36
CA ASP A 157 -12.47 -18.82 -9.41
C ASP A 157 -12.32 -17.46 -10.12
N HIS A 158 -13.25 -16.51 -9.84
CA HIS A 158 -13.18 -15.13 -10.31
C HIS A 158 -12.60 -14.14 -9.28
N VAL A 159 -12.27 -14.61 -8.06
CA VAL A 159 -11.63 -13.79 -7.03
C VAL A 159 -10.23 -14.32 -6.74
N HIS A 160 -9.23 -13.54 -7.12
CA HIS A 160 -7.83 -13.92 -7.13
C HIS A 160 -7.05 -13.20 -6.06
N VAL A 161 -6.11 -13.90 -5.42
CA VAL A 161 -5.18 -13.28 -4.48
C VAL A 161 -3.85 -13.02 -5.19
N LEU A 162 -3.45 -11.75 -5.24
CA LEU A 162 -2.10 -11.33 -5.61
C LEU A 162 -1.51 -10.53 -4.47
N SER A 163 -0.27 -10.80 -4.09
CA SER A 163 0.41 -10.03 -3.06
C SER A 163 0.46 -8.54 -3.45
N HIS A 164 0.36 -7.66 -2.46
CA HIS A 164 0.71 -6.26 -2.66
C HIS A 164 2.24 -6.17 -2.82
N PRO A 165 2.78 -5.71 -3.96
CA PRO A 165 4.22 -5.72 -4.19
C PRO A 165 4.97 -4.84 -3.20
N SER A 166 6.22 -5.17 -2.91
CA SER A 166 7.11 -4.32 -2.11
C SER A 166 7.34 -2.98 -2.78
N ILE A 167 7.41 -1.91 -1.97
CA ILE A 167 7.62 -0.54 -2.43
C ILE A 167 9.12 -0.23 -2.36
N GLN A 168 9.84 -0.52 -3.44
CA GLN A 168 11.30 -0.49 -3.48
C GLN A 168 11.86 0.89 -3.83
N ARG A 169 11.13 1.75 -4.51
CA ARG A 169 11.63 3.01 -5.09
C ARG A 169 12.35 3.93 -4.08
N TYR A 170 11.89 3.98 -2.84
CA TYR A 170 12.53 4.80 -1.81
C TYR A 170 13.85 4.19 -1.32
N ALA A 171 13.92 2.86 -1.22
CA ALA A 171 15.16 2.17 -0.88
C ALA A 171 16.18 2.27 -2.02
N ASP A 172 15.72 2.26 -3.28
CA ASP A 172 16.56 2.51 -4.45
C ASP A 172 17.09 3.94 -4.45
N PHE A 173 16.23 4.92 -4.13
CA PHE A 173 16.62 6.31 -3.97
C PHE A 173 17.65 6.49 -2.84
N ALA A 174 17.42 5.86 -1.68
CA ALA A 174 18.37 5.92 -0.56
C ALA A 174 19.75 5.37 -0.95
N ARG A 175 19.78 4.24 -1.67
CA ARG A 175 21.03 3.64 -2.15
C ARG A 175 21.75 4.52 -3.18
N SER A 176 21.02 5.04 -4.17
CA SER A 176 21.59 5.90 -5.21
C SER A 176 22.10 7.24 -4.66
N SER A 177 21.43 7.76 -3.64
CA SER A 177 21.80 9.00 -2.94
C SER A 177 22.80 8.77 -1.80
N GLN A 178 23.23 7.53 -1.55
CA GLN A 178 24.15 7.15 -0.48
C GLN A 178 23.69 7.62 0.91
N LEU A 179 22.36 7.61 1.15
CA LEU A 179 21.81 7.98 2.44
C LEU A 179 22.30 7.01 3.52
N ALA A 180 22.75 7.56 4.64
CA ALA A 180 23.21 6.78 5.77
C ALA A 180 22.73 7.43 7.08
N ARG A 181 22.62 6.59 8.11
CA ARG A 181 22.39 7.07 9.47
C ARG A 181 23.60 7.86 9.95
N PRO A 182 23.44 8.98 10.68
CA PRO A 182 24.54 9.73 11.24
C PRO A 182 25.45 8.86 12.11
N SER A 183 26.77 9.00 11.94
CA SER A 183 27.75 8.27 12.73
C SER A 183 27.65 8.63 14.20
N GLY A 184 27.75 7.63 15.10
CA GLY A 184 27.68 7.82 16.56
C GLY A 184 26.27 7.99 17.11
N ASP A 185 25.23 7.83 16.30
CA ASP A 185 23.85 7.84 16.79
C ASP A 185 23.47 6.46 17.37
N GLU A 186 23.48 6.37 18.70
CA GLU A 186 23.13 5.15 19.45
C GLU A 186 21.64 5.06 19.80
N ALA A 187 20.82 6.02 19.34
CA ALA A 187 19.38 6.00 19.62
C ALA A 187 18.69 4.77 18.99
N PHE A 188 17.81 4.14 19.74
CA PHE A 188 16.89 3.14 19.19
C PHE A 188 15.66 3.86 18.61
N ARG A 189 15.49 3.79 17.29
CA ARG A 189 14.50 4.59 16.56
C ARG A 189 13.30 3.75 16.12
N VAL A 190 12.16 4.14 16.61
CA VAL A 190 10.84 3.60 16.27
C VAL A 190 10.14 4.57 15.34
N LEU A 191 9.62 4.09 14.22
CA LEU A 191 8.88 4.89 13.24
C LEU A 191 7.40 4.46 13.15
N LEU A 192 6.49 5.42 13.32
CA LEU A 192 5.11 5.35 12.84
C LEU A 192 4.99 6.25 11.61
N PHE A 193 4.67 5.66 10.45
CA PHE A 193 4.66 6.36 9.17
C PHE A 193 3.30 6.28 8.47
N GLY A 194 2.96 7.35 7.74
CA GLY A 194 1.80 7.44 6.87
C GLY A 194 0.71 8.36 7.41
N ARG A 195 -0.52 8.25 6.89
CA ARG A 195 -1.63 9.10 7.35
C ARG A 195 -1.90 8.90 8.84
N ILE A 196 -2.00 9.98 9.59
CA ILE A 196 -2.24 9.94 11.04
C ILE A 196 -3.75 10.02 11.26
N PHE A 197 -4.40 8.85 11.35
CA PHE A 197 -5.83 8.71 11.62
C PHE A 197 -6.05 7.77 12.82
N ALA A 198 -7.21 7.88 13.45
CA ALA A 198 -7.53 7.14 14.68
C ALA A 198 -7.25 5.63 14.55
N TYR A 199 -7.67 4.99 13.43
CA TYR A 199 -7.47 3.56 13.23
C TYR A 199 -5.99 3.13 13.10
N LYS A 200 -5.06 4.08 12.87
CA LYS A 200 -3.61 3.82 12.84
C LYS A 200 -3.02 3.61 14.24
N GLY A 201 -3.81 3.82 15.30
CA GLY A 201 -3.45 3.42 16.65
C GLY A 201 -2.32 4.24 17.28
N LEU A 202 -2.16 5.52 16.89
CA LEU A 202 -1.15 6.41 17.45
C LEU A 202 -1.20 6.45 18.99
N GLU A 203 -2.41 6.50 19.58
CA GLU A 203 -2.58 6.50 21.03
C GLU A 203 -1.95 5.25 21.69
N HIS A 204 -2.08 4.08 21.04
CA HIS A 204 -1.51 2.83 21.57
C HIS A 204 0.02 2.86 21.55
N LEU A 205 0.64 3.43 20.51
CA LEU A 205 2.09 3.62 20.48
C LEU A 205 2.57 4.57 21.58
N ILE A 206 1.86 5.68 21.80
CA ILE A 206 2.19 6.65 22.85
C ILE A 206 2.09 6.02 24.24
N ARG A 207 1.03 5.24 24.50
CA ARG A 207 0.88 4.50 25.77
C ARG A 207 1.94 3.40 25.92
N ALA A 208 2.36 2.76 24.84
CA ALA A 208 3.45 1.78 24.85
C ALA A 208 4.80 2.45 25.18
N GLU A 209 5.08 3.63 24.64
CA GLU A 209 6.28 4.42 25.00
C GLU A 209 6.28 4.75 26.49
N ALA A 210 5.13 5.20 27.02
CA ALA A 210 5.01 5.50 28.44
C ALA A 210 5.22 4.24 29.32
N ALA A 211 4.71 3.07 28.90
CA ALA A 211 4.89 1.79 29.59
C ALA A 211 6.33 1.29 29.56
N LEU A 212 7.08 1.56 28.47
CA LEU A 212 8.51 1.23 28.36
C LEU A 212 9.36 1.99 29.41
N GLY A 213 8.98 3.22 29.77
CA GLY A 213 9.69 4.03 30.73
C GLY A 213 11.20 4.10 30.44
N ASP A 214 12.03 3.73 31.41
CA ASP A 214 13.49 3.72 31.28
C ASP A 214 14.06 2.36 30.82
N ALA A 215 13.22 1.38 30.51
CA ALA A 215 13.69 0.08 29.98
C ALA A 215 14.44 0.22 28.63
N VAL A 216 14.14 1.27 27.86
CA VAL A 216 14.86 1.64 26.64
C VAL A 216 15.26 3.11 26.74
N PRO A 217 16.38 3.44 27.40
CA PRO A 217 16.71 4.82 27.76
C PRO A 217 17.03 5.69 26.52
N ASN A 218 17.57 5.09 25.46
CA ASN A 218 17.91 5.77 24.20
C ASN A 218 16.79 5.73 23.14
N LEU A 219 15.54 5.42 23.55
CA LEU A 219 14.40 5.39 22.64
C LEU A 219 14.13 6.77 22.00
N ARG A 220 13.89 6.76 20.69
CA ARG A 220 13.33 7.88 19.93
C ARG A 220 12.13 7.37 19.12
N VAL A 221 11.05 8.13 19.15
CA VAL A 221 9.81 7.82 18.44
C VAL A 221 9.56 8.88 17.40
N THR A 222 9.64 8.50 16.13
CA THR A 222 9.29 9.39 15.01
C THR A 222 7.87 9.09 14.56
N ILE A 223 7.04 10.14 14.49
CA ILE A 223 5.69 10.10 13.95
C ILE A 223 5.68 10.97 12.70
N ALA A 224 5.59 10.37 11.52
CA ALA A 224 5.72 11.09 10.26
C ALA A 224 4.55 10.83 9.31
N GLY A 225 3.91 11.92 8.89
CA GLY A 225 2.79 11.90 7.95
C GLY A 225 1.75 12.97 8.24
N ARG A 226 0.75 13.02 7.40
CA ARG A 226 -0.30 14.04 7.48
C ARG A 226 -1.57 13.48 8.14
N GLY A 227 -2.20 14.24 9.01
CA GLY A 227 -3.48 13.84 9.63
C GLY A 227 -3.76 14.56 10.94
N ASP A 228 -4.31 13.83 11.90
CA ASP A 228 -4.65 14.32 13.22
C ASP A 228 -3.39 14.82 13.96
N ASP A 229 -3.55 15.78 14.87
CA ASP A 229 -2.42 16.35 15.61
C ASP A 229 -1.92 15.36 16.69
N PRO A 230 -0.69 14.82 16.60
CA PRO A 230 -0.16 13.93 17.63
C PRO A 230 0.01 14.58 19.00
N TRP A 231 0.20 15.90 19.05
CA TRP A 231 0.31 16.63 20.31
C TRP A 231 -0.99 16.65 21.13
N ALA A 232 -2.13 16.31 20.53
CA ALA A 232 -3.38 16.08 21.27
C ALA A 232 -3.23 14.98 22.33
N PHE A 233 -2.28 14.06 22.17
CA PHE A 233 -1.96 12.97 23.11
C PHE A 233 -0.80 13.30 24.07
N ARG A 234 -0.34 14.57 24.13
CA ARG A 234 0.82 14.96 24.96
C ARG A 234 0.73 14.51 26.41
N ALA A 235 -0.46 14.54 26.99
CA ALA A 235 -0.69 14.13 28.39
C ALA A 235 -0.48 12.62 28.64
N LEU A 236 -0.45 11.81 27.58
CA LEU A 236 -0.23 10.35 27.62
C LEU A 236 1.23 9.97 27.35
N MET A 237 2.05 10.91 26.87
CA MET A 237 3.47 10.67 26.58
C MET A 237 4.23 10.50 27.88
N GLY A 238 4.99 9.41 27.99
CA GLY A 238 5.87 9.19 29.14
C GLY A 238 7.03 10.18 29.15
N ARG A 239 7.64 10.37 27.99
CA ARG A 239 8.77 11.29 27.78
C ARG A 239 8.62 12.08 26.49
N PRO A 240 8.02 13.28 26.51
CA PRO A 240 7.79 14.11 25.32
C PRO A 240 9.06 14.48 24.54
N ASP A 241 10.21 14.50 25.19
CA ASP A 241 11.52 14.76 24.59
C ASP A 241 12.02 13.62 23.66
N ARG A 242 11.40 12.46 23.71
CA ARG A 242 11.70 11.31 22.82
C ARG A 242 11.07 11.44 21.44
N TYR A 243 10.09 12.33 21.25
CA TYR A 243 9.28 12.38 20.05
C TYR A 243 9.83 13.37 19.01
N ASP A 244 9.97 12.90 17.77
CA ASP A 244 10.13 13.70 16.56
C ASP A 244 8.82 13.63 15.77
N ILE A 245 8.05 14.72 15.77
CA ILE A 245 6.72 14.76 15.14
C ILE A 245 6.77 15.60 13.87
N ARG A 246 6.52 14.95 12.73
CA ARG A 246 6.51 15.53 11.39
C ARG A 246 5.11 15.43 10.78
N ASN A 247 4.18 16.26 11.27
CA ASN A 247 2.79 16.27 10.82
C ASN A 247 2.61 17.15 9.57
N HIS A 248 3.20 16.70 8.45
CA HIS A 248 3.10 17.34 7.15
C HIS A 248 3.16 16.30 6.03
N PHE A 249 3.09 16.73 4.77
CA PHE A 249 3.36 15.85 3.63
C PHE A 249 4.86 15.51 3.62
N ILE A 250 5.19 14.24 3.70
CA ILE A 250 6.57 13.74 3.67
C ILE A 250 6.96 13.51 2.21
N ASP A 251 7.98 14.20 1.73
CA ASP A 251 8.49 14.02 0.37
C ASP A 251 9.36 12.77 0.21
N ASP A 252 9.67 12.41 -1.03
CA ASP A 252 10.39 11.17 -1.35
C ASP A 252 11.76 11.07 -0.68
N ALA A 253 12.50 12.17 -0.58
CA ALA A 253 13.81 12.20 0.05
C ALA A 253 13.70 12.04 1.56
N GLU A 254 12.72 12.71 2.17
CA GLU A 254 12.43 12.60 3.60
C GLU A 254 11.95 11.18 3.96
N VAL A 255 11.09 10.55 3.13
CA VAL A 255 10.69 9.14 3.30
C VAL A 255 11.92 8.24 3.31
N ALA A 256 12.80 8.38 2.32
CA ALA A 256 14.00 7.56 2.21
C ALA A 256 14.93 7.72 3.43
N GLN A 257 15.13 8.96 3.93
CA GLN A 257 15.96 9.22 5.10
C GLN A 257 15.32 8.65 6.38
N LEU A 258 13.99 8.85 6.58
CA LEU A 258 13.26 8.32 7.73
C LEU A 258 13.41 6.80 7.85
N PHE A 259 13.21 6.07 6.75
CA PHE A 259 13.37 4.62 6.76
C PHE A 259 14.82 4.18 6.88
N THR A 260 15.78 4.94 6.38
CA THR A 260 17.22 4.68 6.56
C THR A 260 17.60 4.77 8.03
N ASP A 261 17.14 5.82 8.74
CA ASP A 261 17.47 6.09 10.14
C ASP A 261 16.76 5.18 11.14
N THR A 262 15.68 4.52 10.74
CA THR A 262 14.80 3.72 11.61
C THR A 262 15.42 2.36 11.96
N ASP A 263 15.21 1.89 13.18
CA ASP A 263 15.53 0.52 13.61
C ASP A 263 14.35 -0.43 13.42
N ILE A 264 13.14 -0.01 13.78
CA ILE A 264 11.90 -0.77 13.60
C ILE A 264 10.74 0.12 13.17
N VAL A 265 9.79 -0.44 12.44
CA VAL A 265 8.53 0.24 12.09
C VAL A 265 7.38 -0.35 12.90
N VAL A 266 6.54 0.51 13.47
CA VAL A 266 5.41 0.08 14.30
C VAL A 266 4.10 0.42 13.60
N LEU A 267 3.24 -0.58 13.43
CA LEU A 267 1.91 -0.48 12.82
C LEU A 267 0.85 -0.92 13.84
N PRO A 268 0.51 -0.06 14.83
CA PRO A 268 -0.32 -0.42 15.97
C PRO A 268 -1.82 -0.27 15.64
N TYR A 269 -2.19 -0.67 14.44
CA TYR A 269 -3.51 -0.42 13.86
C TYR A 269 -4.62 -1.09 14.67
N THR A 270 -5.75 -0.41 14.81
CA THR A 270 -6.96 -1.01 15.39
C THR A 270 -7.82 -1.69 14.32
N GLU A 271 -7.68 -1.26 13.08
CA GLU A 271 -8.31 -1.85 11.91
C GLU A 271 -7.38 -1.69 10.69
N ALA A 272 -7.37 -2.68 9.81
CA ALA A 272 -6.68 -2.60 8.52
C ALA A 272 -7.21 -3.68 7.57
N SER A 273 -7.15 -3.43 6.27
CA SER A 273 -7.24 -4.45 5.24
C SER A 273 -5.83 -4.98 4.94
N GLN A 274 -4.91 -4.08 4.63
CA GLN A 274 -3.50 -4.36 4.35
C GLN A 274 -2.66 -3.08 4.62
N SER A 275 -1.33 -3.13 4.49
CA SER A 275 -0.49 -1.95 4.72
C SER A 275 0.63 -1.80 3.70
N GLY A 276 0.58 -0.73 2.90
CA GLY A 276 1.70 -0.32 2.04
C GLY A 276 2.96 0.01 2.85
N VAL A 277 2.81 0.47 4.10
CA VAL A 277 3.95 0.77 4.99
C VAL A 277 4.72 -0.49 5.38
N LEU A 278 4.05 -1.65 5.54
CA LEU A 278 4.71 -2.95 5.73
C LEU A 278 5.61 -3.27 4.53
N ASN A 279 5.10 -3.09 3.33
CA ASN A 279 5.82 -3.36 2.08
C ASN A 279 7.00 -2.40 1.87
N LEU A 280 6.87 -1.17 2.35
CA LEU A 280 7.94 -0.18 2.35
C LEU A 280 9.01 -0.52 3.40
N ALA A 281 8.62 -0.84 4.64
CA ALA A 281 9.54 -1.24 5.71
C ALA A 281 10.39 -2.45 5.31
N ALA A 282 9.75 -3.45 4.70
CA ALA A 282 10.45 -4.64 4.22
C ALA A 282 11.50 -4.33 3.15
N ALA A 283 11.24 -3.38 2.23
CA ALA A 283 12.20 -2.96 1.22
C ALA A 283 13.47 -2.30 1.81
N PHE A 284 13.37 -1.72 3.00
CA PHE A 284 14.50 -1.20 3.77
C PHE A 284 15.09 -2.22 4.77
N GLY A 285 14.58 -3.44 4.80
CA GLY A 285 15.02 -4.45 5.77
C GLY A 285 14.71 -4.08 7.22
N LYS A 286 13.63 -3.32 7.44
CA LYS A 286 13.24 -2.89 8.79
C LYS A 286 12.24 -3.88 9.37
N PRO A 287 12.56 -4.50 10.52
CA PRO A 287 11.60 -5.31 11.25
C PRO A 287 10.37 -4.50 11.65
N VAL A 288 9.22 -5.14 11.67
CA VAL A 288 7.97 -4.48 12.06
C VAL A 288 7.43 -5.02 13.39
N VAL A 289 6.74 -4.17 14.14
CA VAL A 289 5.80 -4.61 15.18
C VAL A 289 4.41 -4.22 14.71
N VAL A 290 3.55 -5.21 14.51
CA VAL A 290 2.20 -5.00 13.96
C VAL A 290 1.15 -5.58 14.90
N THR A 291 -0.05 -5.02 14.83
CA THR A 291 -1.22 -5.62 15.48
C THR A 291 -1.86 -6.69 14.60
N ASP A 292 -2.56 -7.63 15.24
CA ASP A 292 -3.29 -8.73 14.58
C ASP A 292 -4.61 -8.24 13.99
N VAL A 293 -4.52 -7.47 12.92
CA VAL A 293 -5.69 -6.95 12.18
C VAL A 293 -5.51 -7.16 10.67
N GLY A 294 -6.60 -7.42 9.96
CA GLY A 294 -6.60 -7.63 8.51
C GLY A 294 -5.59 -8.68 8.07
N GLU A 295 -4.81 -8.37 7.05
CA GLU A 295 -3.81 -9.27 6.47
C GLU A 295 -2.40 -9.13 7.12
N LEU A 296 -2.25 -8.32 8.19
CA LEU A 296 -0.93 -8.05 8.77
C LEU A 296 -0.28 -9.31 9.36
N ARG A 297 -1.01 -10.08 10.19
CA ARG A 297 -0.50 -11.35 10.72
C ARG A 297 -0.13 -12.33 9.61
N ALA A 298 -1.01 -12.48 8.62
CA ALA A 298 -0.82 -13.41 7.52
C ALA A 298 0.41 -13.05 6.65
N SER A 299 0.75 -11.77 6.58
CA SER A 299 1.96 -11.29 5.90
C SER A 299 3.21 -11.41 6.76
N VAL A 300 3.14 -11.06 8.05
CA VAL A 300 4.32 -10.91 8.93
C VAL A 300 4.81 -12.25 9.46
N THR A 301 3.91 -13.08 9.97
CA THR A 301 4.32 -14.31 10.70
C THR A 301 5.02 -15.34 9.81
N PRO A 302 4.45 -15.78 8.66
CA PRO A 302 5.09 -16.82 7.84
C PRO A 302 6.39 -16.35 7.19
N ASN A 303 6.53 -15.04 6.96
CA ASN A 303 7.70 -14.44 6.31
C ASN A 303 8.74 -13.92 7.32
N ARG A 304 8.49 -14.04 8.63
CA ARG A 304 9.38 -13.57 9.70
C ARG A 304 9.78 -12.09 9.52
N LEU A 305 8.80 -11.23 9.26
CA LEU A 305 9.07 -9.80 9.01
C LEU A 305 9.15 -8.99 10.32
N GLY A 306 8.71 -9.56 11.45
CA GLY A 306 8.62 -8.85 12.72
C GLY A 306 7.80 -9.59 13.76
N LEU A 307 7.27 -8.83 14.72
CA LEU A 307 6.44 -9.33 15.81
C LEU A 307 4.98 -8.93 15.62
N VAL A 308 4.06 -9.78 16.08
CA VAL A 308 2.61 -9.54 16.01
C VAL A 308 2.03 -9.53 17.42
N VAL A 309 1.28 -8.47 17.76
CA VAL A 309 0.64 -8.27 19.06
C VAL A 309 -0.88 -8.09 18.90
N PRO A 310 -1.69 -8.27 19.95
CA PRO A 310 -3.11 -7.95 19.89
C PRO A 310 -3.36 -6.46 19.65
N PRO A 311 -4.43 -6.08 18.90
CA PRO A 311 -4.83 -4.70 18.78
C PRO A 311 -5.35 -4.14 20.11
N GLY A 312 -5.09 -2.84 20.36
CA GLY A 312 -5.57 -2.17 21.57
C GLY A 312 -4.84 -2.53 22.86
N ASP A 313 -3.71 -3.23 22.78
CA ASP A 313 -2.89 -3.63 23.95
C ASP A 313 -1.54 -2.89 23.95
N PRO A 314 -1.45 -1.71 24.61
CA PRO A 314 -0.20 -0.95 24.69
C PRO A 314 0.91 -1.69 25.45
N GLN A 315 0.57 -2.59 26.41
CA GLN A 315 1.58 -3.29 27.17
C GLN A 315 2.29 -4.34 26.30
N GLN A 316 1.55 -5.16 25.57
CA GLN A 316 2.17 -6.12 24.65
C GLN A 316 2.92 -5.43 23.52
N LEU A 317 2.46 -4.25 23.09
CA LEU A 317 3.18 -3.43 22.13
C LEU A 317 4.52 -2.92 22.72
N ALA A 318 4.52 -2.47 23.97
CA ALA A 318 5.73 -2.08 24.69
C ALA A 318 6.71 -3.26 24.83
N ASP A 319 6.22 -4.42 25.24
CA ASP A 319 7.03 -5.62 25.43
C ASP A 319 7.71 -6.04 24.10
N ALA A 320 6.98 -6.00 22.99
CA ALA A 320 7.52 -6.30 21.66
C ALA A 320 8.58 -5.29 21.20
N ILE A 321 8.34 -3.99 21.43
CA ILE A 321 9.31 -2.92 21.15
C ILE A 321 10.56 -3.12 22.03
N GLY A 322 10.38 -3.37 23.33
CA GLY A 322 11.49 -3.62 24.27
C GLY A 322 12.30 -4.86 23.88
N GLN A 323 11.65 -5.95 23.48
CA GLN A 323 12.31 -7.16 22.98
C GLN A 323 13.22 -6.85 21.78
N LEU A 324 12.72 -6.09 20.81
CA LEU A 324 13.52 -5.71 19.65
C LEU A 324 14.60 -4.68 20.01
N ALA A 325 14.37 -3.78 20.96
CA ALA A 325 15.39 -2.85 21.43
C ALA A 325 16.58 -3.58 22.09
N GLY A 326 16.30 -4.57 22.93
CA GLY A 326 17.29 -5.33 23.65
C GLY A 326 17.98 -6.44 22.85
N ASN A 327 17.49 -6.80 21.67
CA ASN A 327 18.01 -7.94 20.90
C ASN A 327 18.39 -7.54 19.46
N SER A 328 19.63 -7.06 19.29
CA SER A 328 20.15 -6.66 17.98
C SER A 328 20.26 -7.82 16.97
N GLN A 329 20.54 -9.04 17.46
CA GLN A 329 20.61 -10.23 16.62
C GLN A 329 19.22 -10.54 16.02
N LEU A 330 18.16 -10.54 16.85
CA LEU A 330 16.80 -10.76 16.37
C LEU A 330 16.40 -9.69 15.35
N ARG A 331 16.74 -8.41 15.61
CA ARG A 331 16.48 -7.33 14.62
C ARG A 331 17.17 -7.61 13.29
N ALA A 332 18.42 -8.03 13.32
CA ALA A 332 19.19 -8.35 12.11
C ALA A 332 18.58 -9.53 11.35
N GLU A 333 18.18 -10.60 12.03
CA GLU A 333 17.52 -11.77 11.43
C GLU A 333 16.18 -11.40 10.76
N LEU A 334 15.34 -10.67 11.49
CA LEU A 334 14.04 -10.22 10.95
C LEU A 334 14.21 -9.24 9.80
N GLY A 335 15.19 -8.33 9.88
CA GLY A 335 15.54 -7.42 8.79
C GLY A 335 16.03 -8.14 7.54
N ALA A 336 16.88 -9.15 7.69
CA ALA A 336 17.34 -9.99 6.58
C ALA A 336 16.17 -10.75 5.92
N SER A 337 15.24 -11.29 6.75
CA SER A 337 14.02 -11.94 6.25
C SER A 337 13.14 -10.96 5.48
N ALA A 338 12.99 -9.73 5.99
CA ALA A 338 12.22 -8.67 5.34
C ALA A 338 12.80 -8.30 3.96
N LEU A 339 14.11 -8.13 3.85
CA LEU A 339 14.79 -7.93 2.56
C LEU A 339 14.59 -9.10 1.61
N ALA A 340 14.81 -10.33 2.10
CA ALA A 340 14.65 -11.53 1.28
C ALA A 340 13.20 -11.65 0.75
N TRP A 341 12.21 -11.32 1.57
CA TRP A 341 10.83 -11.29 1.14
C TRP A 341 10.54 -10.18 0.14
N ALA A 342 10.98 -8.95 0.41
CA ALA A 342 10.72 -7.79 -0.43
C ALA A 342 11.37 -7.88 -1.81
N TYR A 343 12.58 -8.45 -1.91
CA TYR A 343 13.32 -8.60 -3.18
C TYR A 343 13.22 -10.00 -3.80
N GLY A 344 12.50 -10.92 -3.15
CA GLY A 344 12.21 -12.27 -3.62
C GLY A 344 10.74 -12.44 -3.99
N PRO A 345 9.96 -13.20 -3.18
CA PRO A 345 8.59 -13.57 -3.52
C PRO A 345 7.63 -12.36 -3.62
N ASN A 346 7.90 -11.26 -2.92
CA ASN A 346 7.08 -10.06 -2.95
C ASN A 346 7.68 -8.92 -3.82
N ALA A 347 8.75 -9.22 -4.56
CA ALA A 347 9.32 -8.25 -5.49
C ALA A 347 8.31 -7.87 -6.58
N PRO A 348 8.31 -6.61 -7.07
CA PRO A 348 7.45 -6.18 -8.17
C PRO A 348 7.47 -7.15 -9.35
N LYS A 349 8.65 -7.63 -9.74
CA LYS A 349 8.82 -8.62 -10.83
C LYS A 349 8.08 -9.94 -10.57
N ALA A 350 8.16 -10.48 -9.35
CA ALA A 350 7.51 -11.74 -9.00
C ALA A 350 5.98 -11.59 -8.97
N VAL A 351 5.49 -10.51 -8.35
CA VAL A 351 4.06 -10.19 -8.34
C VAL A 351 3.54 -9.90 -9.75
N GLY A 352 4.33 -9.22 -10.58
CA GLY A 352 4.02 -8.98 -11.99
C GLY A 352 3.90 -10.28 -12.79
N ALA A 353 4.79 -11.25 -12.58
CA ALA A 353 4.70 -12.57 -13.22
C ALA A 353 3.40 -13.32 -12.83
N ALA A 354 3.03 -13.27 -11.54
CA ALA A 354 1.78 -13.85 -11.05
C ALA A 354 0.56 -13.16 -11.69
N ALA A 355 0.59 -11.82 -11.79
CA ALA A 355 -0.48 -11.06 -12.45
C ALA A 355 -0.61 -11.41 -13.93
N VAL A 356 0.50 -11.57 -14.64
CA VAL A 356 0.49 -11.98 -16.06
C VAL A 356 -0.08 -13.38 -16.25
N SER A 357 0.22 -14.32 -15.35
CA SER A 357 -0.39 -15.66 -15.36
C SER A 357 -1.90 -15.59 -15.17
N LEU A 358 -2.36 -14.75 -14.25
CA LEU A 358 -3.78 -14.46 -14.07
C LEU A 358 -4.41 -13.87 -15.34
N TYR A 359 -3.79 -12.87 -15.96
CA TYR A 359 -4.35 -12.22 -17.16
C TYR A 359 -4.49 -13.20 -18.32
N ARG A 360 -3.55 -14.12 -18.50
CA ARG A 360 -3.65 -15.17 -19.53
C ARG A 360 -4.88 -16.06 -19.30
N LYS A 361 -5.06 -16.51 -18.05
CA LYS A 361 -6.24 -17.30 -17.66
C LYS A 361 -7.55 -16.55 -17.96
N VAL A 362 -7.64 -15.29 -17.54
CA VAL A 362 -8.83 -14.44 -17.77
C VAL A 362 -9.14 -14.26 -19.25
N VAL A 363 -8.12 -14.04 -20.08
CA VAL A 363 -8.29 -13.87 -21.53
C VAL A 363 -8.73 -15.18 -22.18
N GLU A 364 -8.16 -16.32 -21.78
CA GLU A 364 -8.55 -17.65 -22.27
C GLU A 364 -10.01 -17.99 -21.93
N GLU A 365 -10.45 -17.69 -20.70
CA GLU A 365 -11.85 -17.92 -20.27
C GLU A 365 -12.86 -17.03 -21.01
N CYS A 366 -12.45 -15.83 -21.45
CA CYS A 366 -13.30 -14.89 -22.17
C CYS A 366 -13.21 -15.03 -23.71
N ALA A 367 -12.35 -15.90 -24.23
CA ALA A 367 -12.25 -16.14 -25.66
C ALA A 367 -13.54 -16.77 -26.20
N PRO A 368 -14.10 -16.29 -27.33
CA PRO A 368 -15.24 -16.98 -27.96
C PRO A 368 -14.84 -18.38 -28.37
N SER A 369 -15.63 -19.37 -27.93
CA SER A 369 -15.52 -20.78 -28.34
C SER A 369 -15.78 -20.99 -29.83
#